data_7ba9c7a75b3ea7281a448185c70f216e
#
_entry.id   7ba9c7a75b3ea7281a448185c70f216e
#
_cell.length_a   1.000
_cell.length_b   1.000
_cell.length_c   1.000
_cell.angle_alpha   90.00
_cell.angle_beta   90.00
_cell.angle_gamma   90.00
#
_symmetry.space_group_name_H-M   'P 1'
#
loop_
_entity.id
_entity.type
_entity.pdbx_description
1 polymer ?
#
loop_
_entity_poly.entity_id
_entity_poly.type
_entity_poly.pdbx_seq_one_letter_code
_entity_poly.pdbx_strand_id
1 'polypeptide(L)'
;MRVLFCVLLAVASCGRNDAEGDSTGSSSRSTDDTAREQARFDAERRPEKVVEALGIRPGSRVADVGAGSGLLTVHLARAVRPNGRVVATDIDGAVLDLLQSRLAAAGLADLVERRVVAAEQPGLEAASYDAILLAEVDHYFSDEVAWLKEATRALKPGGRIVISNRIHHRQKSMAAAQRAGLKLQSESTPVPTHFIAVFTVASPAAGGGK
;
A
#
# COMPACT_ATOMS: atom_id res chain seq x y z
N MET A 1 37.89 24.60 47.24
CA MET A 1 37.64 23.70 48.37
C MET A 1 37.31 22.35 47.74
N ARG A 2 38.28 21.58 47.46
CA ARG A 2 38.80 20.34 48.06
C ARG A 2 37.68 19.57 48.80
N VAL A 3 37.28 18.40 48.29
CA VAL A 3 37.58 17.11 48.92
C VAL A 3 37.45 16.01 47.91
N LEU A 4 38.51 15.37 47.69
CA LEU A 4 38.82 14.09 47.09
C LEU A 4 38.40 12.97 48.05
N PHE A 5 37.78 11.88 47.56
CA PHE A 5 37.98 10.58 48.22
C PHE A 5 37.98 9.45 47.20
N CYS A 6 39.07 8.75 47.30
CA CYS A 6 39.48 7.57 46.55
C CYS A 6 38.91 6.27 47.16
N VAL A 7 39.07 5.19 46.35
CA VAL A 7 39.41 3.80 46.79
C VAL A 7 38.19 2.90 46.97
N LEU A 8 38.08 1.68 46.45
CA LEU A 8 39.03 0.61 46.13
C LEU A 8 38.38 -0.46 45.25
N LEU A 9 39.24 -1.17 44.54
CA LEU A 9 39.04 -2.39 43.77
C LEU A 9 38.36 -3.55 44.53
N ALA A 10 37.58 -4.34 43.80
CA ALA A 10 37.55 -5.78 44.02
C ALA A 10 37.37 -6.52 42.68
N VAL A 11 38.40 -7.24 42.31
CA VAL A 11 38.44 -8.24 41.24
C VAL A 11 37.90 -9.58 41.76
N ALA A 12 37.01 -10.21 41.02
CA ALA A 12 36.82 -11.70 41.02
C ALA A 12 36.03 -12.03 39.72
N SER A 13 36.66 -12.55 38.74
CA SER A 13 36.89 -13.96 38.42
C SER A 13 35.73 -14.67 37.71
N CYS A 14 36.00 -15.02 36.46
CA CYS A 14 35.59 -16.19 35.68
C CYS A 14 34.14 -16.65 35.72
N GLY A 15 33.54 -16.62 34.54
CA GLY A 15 32.44 -17.44 34.13
C GLY A 15 32.23 -17.24 32.62
N ARG A 16 33.03 -17.96 31.79
CA ARG A 16 32.69 -18.24 30.41
C ARG A 16 31.39 -19.05 30.42
N ASN A 17 30.34 -18.49 29.91
CA ASN A 17 29.26 -19.26 29.31
C ASN A 17 29.12 -18.80 27.89
N ASP A 18 29.68 -19.59 26.99
CA ASP A 18 29.37 -19.60 25.58
C ASP A 18 27.93 -20.08 25.46
N ALA A 19 27.00 -19.13 25.38
CA ALA A 19 25.65 -19.40 24.91
C ALA A 19 25.63 -18.97 23.44
N GLU A 20 25.93 -19.92 22.55
CA GLU A 20 25.47 -19.88 21.18
C GLU A 20 23.96 -19.71 21.20
N GLY A 21 23.50 -18.46 21.14
CA GLY A 21 22.10 -18.12 20.99
C GLY A 21 21.66 -18.45 19.58
N ASP A 22 20.89 -19.50 19.47
CA ASP A 22 20.18 -19.99 18.28
C ASP A 22 19.45 -18.83 17.56
N SER A 23 20.12 -18.24 16.54
CA SER A 23 19.56 -17.20 15.67
C SER A 23 18.51 -17.73 14.68
N THR A 24 18.26 -19.03 14.65
CA THR A 24 17.33 -19.69 13.73
C THR A 24 15.87 -19.58 14.18
N GLY A 25 15.62 -19.40 15.47
CA GLY A 25 14.26 -19.29 16.03
C GLY A 25 13.55 -17.95 15.76
N SER A 26 14.30 -16.87 15.56
CA SER A 26 13.72 -15.53 15.33
C SER A 26 13.19 -15.37 13.89
N SER A 27 13.89 -15.92 12.90
CA SER A 27 13.48 -15.81 11.47
C SER A 27 12.24 -16.65 11.15
N SER A 28 12.10 -17.84 11.75
CA SER A 28 10.94 -18.70 11.53
C SER A 28 9.66 -18.16 12.17
N ARG A 29 9.77 -17.56 13.36
CA ARG A 29 8.61 -16.92 14.02
C ARG A 29 8.10 -15.71 13.26
N SER A 30 8.99 -14.87 12.72
CA SER A 30 8.60 -13.68 11.95
C SER A 30 7.93 -14.03 10.61
N THR A 31 8.35 -15.13 9.98
CA THR A 31 7.73 -15.62 8.73
C THR A 31 6.34 -16.20 8.99
N ASP A 32 6.19 -16.97 10.06
CA ASP A 32 4.91 -17.52 10.48
C ASP A 32 3.90 -16.45 10.87
N ASP A 33 4.34 -15.40 11.58
CA ASP A 33 3.49 -14.27 11.95
C ASP A 33 3.05 -13.48 10.72
N THR A 34 3.95 -13.26 9.77
CA THR A 34 3.64 -12.60 8.48
C THR A 34 2.62 -13.40 7.66
N ALA A 35 2.77 -14.72 7.62
CA ALA A 35 1.84 -15.60 6.91
C ALA A 35 0.44 -15.62 7.59
N ARG A 36 0.40 -15.64 8.91
CA ARG A 36 -0.87 -15.56 9.67
C ARG A 36 -1.57 -14.22 9.48
N GLU A 37 -0.82 -13.13 9.52
CA GLU A 37 -1.35 -11.78 9.24
C GLU A 37 -1.96 -11.72 7.84
N GLN A 38 -1.25 -12.23 6.84
CA GLN A 38 -1.76 -12.28 5.46
C GLN A 38 -3.04 -13.12 5.36
N ALA A 39 -3.04 -14.32 5.94
CA ALA A 39 -4.21 -15.20 5.90
C ALA A 39 -5.44 -14.57 6.60
N ARG A 40 -5.21 -13.90 7.72
CA ARG A 40 -6.28 -13.16 8.40
C ARG A 40 -6.83 -12.02 7.55
N PHE A 41 -5.93 -11.22 6.98
CA PHE A 41 -6.31 -10.13 6.08
C PHE A 41 -7.12 -10.65 4.88
N ASP A 42 -6.67 -11.72 4.25
CA ASP A 42 -7.34 -12.31 3.10
C ASP A 42 -8.75 -12.79 3.43
N ALA A 43 -8.93 -13.41 4.60
CA ALA A 43 -10.23 -13.87 5.07
C ALA A 43 -11.20 -12.71 5.39
N GLU A 44 -10.69 -11.62 6.00
CA GLU A 44 -11.50 -10.50 6.47
C GLU A 44 -11.79 -9.46 5.37
N ARG A 45 -10.91 -9.31 4.36
CA ARG A 45 -10.91 -8.17 3.44
C ARG A 45 -11.25 -8.51 1.98
N ARG A 46 -11.25 -9.79 1.62
CA ARG A 46 -11.56 -10.25 0.28
C ARG A 46 -10.74 -9.54 -0.82
N PRO A 47 -9.39 -9.60 -0.76
CA PRO A 47 -8.51 -8.85 -1.65
C PRO A 47 -8.73 -9.16 -3.13
N GLU A 48 -9.25 -10.35 -3.46
CA GLU A 48 -9.64 -10.72 -4.82
C GLU A 48 -10.69 -9.77 -5.40
N LYS A 49 -11.56 -9.19 -4.56
CA LYS A 49 -12.57 -8.22 -5.00
C LYS A 49 -11.97 -6.85 -5.31
N VAL A 50 -10.90 -6.48 -4.62
CA VAL A 50 -10.14 -5.26 -4.94
C VAL A 50 -9.41 -5.44 -6.27
N VAL A 51 -8.75 -6.58 -6.48
CA VAL A 51 -8.06 -6.91 -7.74
C VAL A 51 -9.04 -6.93 -8.91
N GLU A 52 -10.22 -7.54 -8.74
CA GLU A 52 -11.30 -7.54 -9.73
C GLU A 52 -11.75 -6.11 -10.09
N ALA A 53 -11.98 -5.27 -9.08
CA ALA A 53 -12.40 -3.88 -9.27
C ALA A 53 -11.36 -3.04 -10.01
N LEU A 54 -10.07 -3.28 -9.78
CA LEU A 54 -8.98 -2.63 -10.50
C LEU A 54 -8.97 -3.00 -11.99
N GLY A 55 -9.56 -4.13 -12.39
CA GLY A 55 -9.59 -4.58 -13.78
C GLY A 55 -8.20 -4.80 -14.39
N ILE A 56 -7.22 -5.07 -13.53
CA ILE A 56 -5.82 -5.31 -13.93
C ILE A 56 -5.64 -6.72 -14.49
N ARG A 57 -4.62 -6.88 -15.31
CA ARG A 57 -4.27 -8.11 -16.00
C ARG A 57 -2.76 -8.26 -16.13
N PRO A 58 -2.25 -9.41 -16.55
CA PRO A 58 -0.84 -9.56 -16.87
C PRO A 58 -0.32 -8.43 -17.76
N GLY A 59 0.79 -7.80 -17.35
CA GLY A 59 1.38 -6.65 -18.03
C GLY A 59 0.86 -5.28 -17.57
N SER A 60 -0.16 -5.18 -16.72
CA SER A 60 -0.66 -3.89 -16.20
C SER A 60 0.38 -3.21 -15.30
N ARG A 61 0.39 -1.88 -15.33
CA ARG A 61 1.09 -1.04 -14.36
C ARG A 61 0.10 -0.42 -13.39
N VAL A 62 0.27 -0.65 -12.11
CA VAL A 62 -0.66 -0.29 -11.04
C VAL A 62 0.06 0.52 -9.98
N ALA A 63 -0.58 1.53 -9.43
CA ALA A 63 -0.13 2.21 -8.23
C ALA A 63 -0.92 1.70 -7.02
N ASP A 64 -0.23 1.38 -5.93
CA ASP A 64 -0.77 1.06 -4.62
C ASP A 64 -0.35 2.18 -3.66
N VAL A 65 -1.28 3.09 -3.37
CA VAL A 65 -1.00 4.31 -2.60
C VAL A 65 -1.35 4.07 -1.14
N GLY A 66 -0.39 4.37 -0.25
CA GLY A 66 -0.50 4.00 1.16
C GLY A 66 -0.43 2.49 1.32
N ALA A 67 0.56 1.86 0.66
CA ALA A 67 0.66 0.40 0.55
C ALA A 67 0.90 -0.30 1.90
N GLY A 68 1.35 0.45 2.92
CA GLY A 68 1.64 -0.10 4.24
C GLY A 68 2.61 -1.28 4.18
N SER A 69 2.36 -2.31 4.97
CA SER A 69 3.17 -3.53 4.99
C SER A 69 2.95 -4.47 3.78
N GLY A 70 2.16 -4.06 2.78
CA GLY A 70 2.02 -4.77 1.51
C GLY A 70 0.99 -5.89 1.46
N LEU A 71 0.03 -5.92 2.38
CA LEU A 71 -1.00 -6.97 2.42
C LEU A 71 -1.81 -7.06 1.11
N LEU A 72 -2.18 -5.91 0.52
CA LEU A 72 -2.80 -5.84 -0.81
C LEU A 72 -1.77 -5.92 -1.94
N THR A 73 -0.61 -5.31 -1.78
CA THR A 73 0.44 -5.26 -2.81
C THR A 73 0.83 -6.65 -3.30
N VAL A 74 0.87 -7.66 -2.42
CA VAL A 74 1.15 -9.07 -2.79
C VAL A 74 0.13 -9.58 -3.82
N HIS A 75 -1.16 -9.27 -3.65
CA HIS A 75 -2.21 -9.67 -4.59
C HIS A 75 -2.11 -8.92 -5.92
N LEU A 76 -1.80 -7.62 -5.86
CA LEU A 76 -1.59 -6.81 -7.07
C LEU A 76 -0.40 -7.34 -7.87
N ALA A 77 0.74 -7.62 -7.21
CA ALA A 77 1.92 -8.15 -7.86
C ALA A 77 1.66 -9.51 -8.52
N ARG A 78 0.88 -10.38 -7.89
CA ARG A 78 0.46 -11.65 -8.49
C ARG A 78 -0.40 -11.45 -9.73
N ALA A 79 -1.34 -10.49 -9.70
CA ALA A 79 -2.28 -10.24 -10.79
C ALA A 79 -1.63 -9.63 -12.04
N VAL A 80 -0.55 -8.84 -11.87
CA VAL A 80 0.13 -8.19 -13.00
C VAL A 80 1.21 -9.05 -13.66
N ARG A 81 1.55 -10.22 -13.09
CA ARG A 81 2.56 -11.14 -13.65
C ARG A 81 2.24 -11.57 -15.09
N PRO A 82 3.28 -11.94 -15.92
CA PRO A 82 4.70 -11.86 -15.60
C PRO A 82 5.32 -10.47 -15.85
N ASN A 83 4.75 -9.63 -16.72
CA ASN A 83 5.41 -8.46 -17.31
C ASN A 83 4.85 -7.12 -16.79
N GLY A 84 3.97 -7.15 -15.78
CA GLY A 84 3.44 -5.95 -15.15
C GLY A 84 4.31 -5.41 -14.04
N ARG A 85 3.89 -4.27 -13.48
CA ARG A 85 4.60 -3.57 -12.41
C ARG A 85 3.62 -2.98 -11.41
N VAL A 86 3.93 -3.09 -10.14
CA VAL A 86 3.25 -2.33 -9.08
C VAL A 86 4.21 -1.25 -8.57
N VAL A 87 3.71 -0.02 -8.44
CA VAL A 87 4.41 1.06 -7.74
C VAL A 87 3.70 1.24 -6.40
N ALA A 88 4.36 0.84 -5.33
CA ALA A 88 3.87 0.92 -3.97
C ALA A 88 4.42 2.18 -3.30
N THR A 89 3.56 3.10 -2.90
CA THR A 89 3.96 4.34 -2.25
C THR A 89 3.47 4.37 -0.81
N ASP A 90 4.26 4.94 0.07
CA ASP A 90 3.87 5.24 1.46
C ASP A 90 4.69 6.43 1.98
N ILE A 91 4.23 7.07 3.04
CA ILE A 91 4.98 8.15 3.71
C ILE A 91 6.03 7.59 4.67
N ASP A 92 5.89 6.34 5.09
CA ASP A 92 6.75 5.67 6.06
C ASP A 92 7.66 4.63 5.38
N GLY A 93 8.96 4.95 5.32
CA GLY A 93 9.96 4.05 4.77
C GLY A 93 10.09 2.73 5.54
N ALA A 94 9.92 2.75 6.86
CA ALA A 94 10.02 1.54 7.68
C ALA A 94 8.90 0.54 7.37
N VAL A 95 7.68 1.03 7.10
CA VAL A 95 6.58 0.16 6.70
C VAL A 95 6.80 -0.44 5.30
N LEU A 96 7.46 0.32 4.40
CA LEU A 96 7.84 -0.19 3.09
C LEU A 96 8.97 -1.25 3.17
N ASP A 97 9.77 -1.27 4.22
CA ASP A 97 10.74 -2.34 4.45
C ASP A 97 10.05 -3.65 4.87
N LEU A 98 8.95 -3.56 5.64
CA LEU A 98 8.10 -4.72 5.92
C LEU A 98 7.43 -5.24 4.64
N LEU A 99 6.94 -4.34 3.78
CA LEU A 99 6.42 -4.69 2.46
C LEU A 99 7.47 -5.43 1.63
N GLN A 100 8.72 -4.94 1.58
CA GLN A 100 9.81 -5.61 0.86
C GLN A 100 10.06 -7.02 1.37
N SER A 101 10.09 -7.19 2.68
CA SER A 101 10.31 -8.50 3.30
C SER A 101 9.18 -9.48 2.92
N ARG A 102 7.93 -9.02 2.95
CA ARG A 102 6.75 -9.79 2.54
C ARG A 102 6.81 -10.20 1.07
N LEU A 103 7.19 -9.28 0.18
CA LEU A 103 7.32 -9.54 -1.24
C LEU A 103 8.46 -10.50 -1.55
N ALA A 104 9.60 -10.39 -0.86
CA ALA A 104 10.74 -11.30 -1.00
C ALA A 104 10.35 -12.72 -0.60
N ALA A 105 9.66 -12.88 0.53
CA ALA A 105 9.14 -14.18 0.98
C ALA A 105 8.15 -14.81 -0.02
N ALA A 106 7.41 -13.97 -0.78
CA ALA A 106 6.47 -14.42 -1.80
C ALA A 106 7.07 -14.60 -3.21
N GLY A 107 8.36 -14.27 -3.40
CA GLY A 107 9.03 -14.29 -4.72
C GLY A 107 8.46 -13.24 -5.70
N LEU A 108 8.06 -12.08 -5.20
CA LEU A 108 7.40 -11.02 -5.96
C LEU A 108 8.15 -9.67 -5.95
N ALA A 109 9.30 -9.61 -5.29
CA ALA A 109 10.03 -8.36 -5.07
C ALA A 109 10.38 -7.62 -6.37
N ASP A 110 10.74 -8.36 -7.42
CA ASP A 110 11.13 -7.79 -8.72
C ASP A 110 9.97 -7.11 -9.48
N LEU A 111 8.73 -7.37 -9.07
CA LEU A 111 7.52 -6.81 -9.70
C LEU A 111 7.06 -5.50 -9.04
N VAL A 112 7.66 -5.13 -7.91
CA VAL A 112 7.20 -4.00 -7.11
C VAL A 112 8.30 -2.97 -6.91
N GLU A 113 8.03 -1.74 -7.31
CA GLU A 113 8.85 -0.58 -7.02
C GLU A 113 8.28 0.12 -5.78
N ARG A 114 9.12 0.36 -4.77
CA ARG A 114 8.74 1.03 -3.53
C ARG A 114 9.18 2.49 -3.56
N ARG A 115 8.32 3.40 -3.10
CA ARG A 115 8.64 4.84 -3.03
C ARG A 115 8.15 5.44 -1.73
N VAL A 116 9.04 6.12 -1.03
CA VAL A 116 8.64 7.04 0.03
C VAL A 116 8.22 8.35 -0.62
N VAL A 117 7.02 8.84 -0.29
CA VAL A 117 6.43 10.05 -0.87
C VAL A 117 5.93 10.99 0.22
N ALA A 118 5.74 12.27 -0.10
CA ALA A 118 5.05 13.18 0.81
C ALA A 118 3.53 12.91 0.77
N ALA A 119 2.86 13.08 1.92
CA ALA A 119 1.43 12.75 2.08
C ALA A 119 0.51 13.41 1.03
N GLU A 120 0.82 14.64 0.65
CA GLU A 120 -0.02 15.45 -0.24
C GLU A 120 0.34 15.29 -1.73
N GLN A 121 1.29 14.42 -2.04
CA GLN A 121 1.74 14.21 -3.43
C GLN A 121 1.62 12.74 -3.81
N PRO A 122 0.91 12.42 -4.90
CA PRO A 122 0.82 11.04 -5.38
C PRO A 122 2.18 10.40 -5.70
N GLY A 123 3.17 11.19 -6.13
CA GLY A 123 4.50 10.69 -6.50
C GLY A 123 4.47 9.74 -7.71
N LEU A 124 3.49 9.90 -8.59
CA LEU A 124 3.22 9.01 -9.72
C LEU A 124 3.54 9.70 -11.05
N GLU A 125 4.09 8.96 -12.00
CA GLU A 125 4.39 9.46 -13.35
C GLU A 125 3.12 9.65 -14.16
N ALA A 126 3.08 10.75 -14.92
CA ALA A 126 1.94 11.08 -15.77
C ALA A 126 1.67 10.00 -16.83
N ALA A 127 0.40 9.75 -17.13
CA ALA A 127 -0.09 8.84 -18.16
C ALA A 127 0.56 7.44 -18.14
N SER A 128 0.83 6.90 -16.95
CA SER A 128 1.64 5.69 -16.79
C SER A 128 0.89 4.50 -16.19
N TYR A 129 -0.27 4.71 -15.57
CA TYR A 129 -0.94 3.66 -14.80
C TYR A 129 -2.25 3.22 -15.42
N ASP A 130 -2.47 1.91 -15.47
CA ASP A 130 -3.75 1.30 -15.86
C ASP A 130 -4.78 1.43 -14.72
N ALA A 131 -4.31 1.38 -13.48
CA ALA A 131 -5.14 1.60 -12.30
C ALA A 131 -4.34 2.20 -11.14
N ILE A 132 -5.04 2.94 -10.27
CA ILE A 132 -4.52 3.46 -9.00
C ILE A 132 -5.44 2.97 -7.89
N LEU A 133 -4.87 2.34 -6.87
CA LEU A 133 -5.57 1.89 -5.67
C LEU A 133 -5.34 2.85 -4.52
N LEU A 134 -6.42 3.22 -3.84
CA LEU A 134 -6.45 3.90 -2.55
C LEU A 134 -7.16 2.99 -1.56
N ALA A 135 -6.40 2.25 -0.75
CA ALA A 135 -6.95 1.33 0.23
C ALA A 135 -6.78 1.87 1.65
N GLU A 136 -7.86 2.33 2.27
CA GLU A 136 -7.88 2.93 3.62
C GLU A 136 -6.90 4.10 3.80
N VAL A 137 -6.64 4.89 2.76
CA VAL A 137 -5.68 5.99 2.79
C VAL A 137 -6.29 7.35 2.44
N ASP A 138 -7.30 7.40 1.57
CA ASP A 138 -7.88 8.64 1.04
C ASP A 138 -8.40 9.60 2.12
N HIS A 139 -8.89 9.07 3.23
CA HIS A 139 -9.40 9.86 4.35
C HIS A 139 -8.32 10.62 5.16
N TYR A 140 -7.03 10.30 4.94
CA TYR A 140 -5.89 11.01 5.56
C TYR A 140 -5.43 12.24 4.77
N PHE A 141 -5.83 12.39 3.49
CA PHE A 141 -5.42 13.54 2.69
C PHE A 141 -6.07 14.83 3.23
N SER A 142 -5.27 15.88 3.37
CA SER A 142 -5.76 17.20 3.84
C SER A 142 -6.69 17.84 2.81
N ASP A 143 -6.37 17.71 1.51
CA ASP A 143 -7.23 18.06 0.38
C ASP A 143 -7.38 16.85 -0.56
N GLU A 144 -8.33 15.98 -0.24
CA GLU A 144 -8.63 14.76 -1.01
C GLU A 144 -9.03 15.07 -2.45
N VAL A 145 -9.71 16.22 -2.68
CA VAL A 145 -10.11 16.62 -4.04
C VAL A 145 -8.90 17.02 -4.89
N ALA A 146 -8.00 17.82 -4.35
CA ALA A 146 -6.78 18.21 -5.04
C ALA A 146 -5.89 17.00 -5.32
N TRP A 147 -5.76 16.10 -4.33
CA TRP A 147 -5.00 14.87 -4.45
C TRP A 147 -5.55 13.98 -5.58
N LEU A 148 -6.86 13.75 -5.61
CA LEU A 148 -7.50 12.94 -6.65
C LEU A 148 -7.37 13.57 -8.05
N LYS A 149 -7.47 14.89 -8.17
CA LYS A 149 -7.22 15.59 -9.43
C LYS A 149 -5.80 15.39 -9.94
N GLU A 150 -4.82 15.44 -9.04
CA GLU A 150 -3.43 15.20 -9.42
C GLU A 150 -3.22 13.74 -9.82
N ALA A 151 -3.78 12.78 -9.06
CA ALA A 151 -3.71 11.37 -9.36
C ALA A 151 -4.30 11.01 -10.75
N THR A 152 -5.33 11.72 -11.20
CA THR A 152 -5.90 11.47 -12.55
C THR A 152 -4.91 11.69 -13.68
N ARG A 153 -3.92 12.57 -13.50
CA ARG A 153 -2.87 12.82 -14.51
C ARG A 153 -1.95 11.63 -14.69
N ALA A 154 -1.85 10.79 -13.68
CA ALA A 154 -1.04 9.58 -13.74
C ALA A 154 -1.72 8.43 -14.50
N LEU A 155 -3.04 8.50 -14.71
CA LEU A 155 -3.77 7.46 -15.44
C LEU A 155 -3.48 7.49 -16.93
N LYS A 156 -3.32 6.32 -17.53
CA LYS A 156 -3.42 6.12 -18.97
C LYS A 156 -4.85 6.40 -19.45
N PRO A 157 -5.05 6.67 -20.76
CA PRO A 157 -6.40 6.69 -21.33
C PRO A 157 -7.16 5.40 -20.99
N GLY A 158 -8.36 5.55 -20.42
CA GLY A 158 -9.16 4.41 -19.95
C GLY A 158 -8.76 3.82 -18.60
N GLY A 159 -7.74 4.37 -17.96
CA GLY A 159 -7.34 3.98 -16.61
C GLY A 159 -8.38 4.37 -15.55
N ARG A 160 -8.24 3.83 -14.35
CA ARG A 160 -9.21 4.00 -13.27
C ARG A 160 -8.58 4.22 -11.91
N ILE A 161 -9.33 4.87 -11.02
CA ILE A 161 -9.03 4.95 -9.59
C ILE A 161 -10.00 4.03 -8.86
N VAL A 162 -9.49 3.21 -7.97
CA VAL A 162 -10.29 2.37 -7.08
C VAL A 162 -10.06 2.82 -5.65
N ILE A 163 -11.14 3.14 -4.94
CA ILE A 163 -11.12 3.45 -3.51
C ILE A 163 -11.74 2.26 -2.78
N SER A 164 -10.97 1.66 -1.87
CA SER A 164 -11.44 0.63 -0.95
C SER A 164 -11.27 1.14 0.48
N ASN A 165 -12.37 1.46 1.16
CA ASN A 165 -12.29 2.04 2.50
C ASN A 165 -13.44 1.54 3.39
N ARG A 166 -13.36 1.85 4.69
CA ARG A 166 -14.41 1.54 5.66
C ARG A 166 -15.68 2.27 5.32
N ILE A 167 -16.82 1.61 5.54
CA ILE A 167 -18.14 2.09 5.13
C ILE A 167 -18.47 3.50 5.68
N HIS A 168 -17.95 3.87 6.84
CA HIS A 168 -18.20 5.18 7.42
C HIS A 168 -17.45 6.35 6.70
N HIS A 169 -16.41 6.05 5.91
CA HIS A 169 -15.74 7.04 5.06
C HIS A 169 -16.40 7.19 3.69
N ARG A 170 -17.30 6.27 3.32
CA ARG A 170 -17.90 6.18 1.99
C ARG A 170 -18.44 7.52 1.48
N GLN A 171 -19.25 8.20 2.28
CA GLN A 171 -19.88 9.46 1.85
C GLN A 171 -18.83 10.54 1.51
N LYS A 172 -17.79 10.66 2.34
CA LYS A 172 -16.69 11.60 2.13
C LYS A 172 -15.92 11.28 0.85
N SER A 173 -15.48 10.03 0.69
CA SER A 173 -14.71 9.58 -0.48
C SER A 173 -15.50 9.75 -1.78
N MET A 174 -16.79 9.40 -1.80
CA MET A 174 -17.66 9.57 -2.96
C MET A 174 -17.83 11.05 -3.34
N ALA A 175 -18.04 11.93 -2.36
CA ALA A 175 -18.18 13.36 -2.59
C ALA A 175 -16.87 14.00 -3.08
N ALA A 176 -15.72 13.57 -2.56
CA ALA A 176 -14.42 14.05 -3.00
C ALA A 176 -14.14 13.62 -4.45
N ALA A 177 -14.37 12.36 -4.79
CA ALA A 177 -14.20 11.84 -6.15
C ALA A 177 -15.08 12.59 -7.16
N GLN A 178 -16.35 12.83 -6.83
CA GLN A 178 -17.26 13.63 -7.68
C GLN A 178 -16.75 15.05 -7.88
N ARG A 179 -16.31 15.74 -6.82
CA ARG A 179 -15.75 17.10 -6.90
C ARG A 179 -14.41 17.14 -7.65
N ALA A 180 -13.67 16.05 -7.66
CA ALA A 180 -12.46 15.90 -8.47
C ALA A 180 -12.75 15.69 -9.96
N GLY A 181 -14.02 15.55 -10.37
CA GLY A 181 -14.44 15.31 -11.75
C GLY A 181 -14.39 13.84 -12.16
N LEU A 182 -14.29 12.93 -11.19
CA LEU A 182 -14.32 11.50 -11.43
C LEU A 182 -15.78 11.00 -11.60
N LYS A 183 -15.96 10.04 -12.51
CA LYS A 183 -17.24 9.37 -12.74
C LYS A 183 -17.26 8.01 -12.09
N LEU A 184 -18.23 7.76 -11.23
CA LEU A 184 -18.45 6.44 -10.64
C LEU A 184 -18.86 5.45 -11.75
N GLN A 185 -18.14 4.33 -11.85
CA GLN A 185 -18.43 3.23 -12.76
C GLN A 185 -19.20 2.12 -12.07
N SER A 186 -18.74 1.73 -10.89
CA SER A 186 -19.37 0.68 -10.08
C SER A 186 -19.02 0.85 -8.62
N GLU A 187 -19.85 0.25 -7.78
CA GLU A 187 -19.63 0.18 -6.33
C GLU A 187 -20.07 -1.20 -5.83
N SER A 188 -19.37 -1.70 -4.81
CA SER A 188 -19.72 -2.93 -4.12
C SER A 188 -19.34 -2.87 -2.64
N THR A 189 -19.95 -3.76 -1.85
CA THR A 189 -19.65 -3.94 -0.43
C THR A 189 -19.30 -5.41 -0.19
N PRO A 190 -18.05 -5.83 -0.52
CA PRO A 190 -17.67 -7.24 -0.47
C PRO A 190 -17.67 -7.82 0.94
N VAL A 191 -17.51 -6.96 1.93
CA VAL A 191 -17.65 -7.27 3.37
C VAL A 191 -18.43 -6.16 4.05
N PRO A 192 -19.18 -6.43 5.14
CA PRO A 192 -20.07 -5.43 5.77
C PRO A 192 -19.38 -4.14 6.23
N THR A 193 -18.08 -4.21 6.48
CA THR A 193 -17.30 -3.10 7.02
C THR A 193 -16.66 -2.20 5.96
N HIS A 194 -16.61 -2.65 4.67
CA HIS A 194 -15.87 -1.94 3.63
C HIS A 194 -16.64 -1.87 2.32
N PHE A 195 -16.46 -0.75 1.64
CA PHE A 195 -16.90 -0.55 0.26
C PHE A 195 -15.71 -0.57 -0.70
N ILE A 196 -15.98 -0.82 -1.97
CA ILE A 196 -15.07 -0.65 -3.10
C ILE A 196 -15.81 0.18 -4.13
N ALA A 197 -15.24 1.30 -4.54
CA ALA A 197 -15.78 2.18 -5.57
C ALA A 197 -14.77 2.34 -6.71
N VAL A 198 -15.22 2.18 -7.93
CA VAL A 198 -14.43 2.30 -9.15
C VAL A 198 -14.78 3.58 -9.86
N PHE A 199 -13.77 4.40 -10.14
CA PHE A 199 -13.94 5.67 -10.83
C PHE A 199 -13.10 5.74 -12.10
N THR A 200 -13.61 6.46 -13.10
CA THR A 200 -12.88 6.83 -14.32
C THR A 200 -12.88 8.33 -14.50
N VAL A 201 -11.92 8.83 -15.28
CA VAL A 201 -11.96 10.21 -15.72
C VAL A 201 -13.11 10.37 -16.71
N ALA A 202 -13.90 11.43 -16.55
CA ALA A 202 -14.91 11.76 -17.56
C ALA A 202 -14.20 12.00 -18.90
N SER A 203 -14.52 11.22 -19.93
CA SER A 203 -14.06 11.53 -21.28
C SER A 203 -14.52 12.94 -21.64
N PRO A 204 -13.65 13.80 -22.20
CA PRO A 204 -14.13 15.04 -22.79
C PRO A 204 -15.24 14.65 -23.78
N ALA A 205 -16.40 15.30 -23.65
CA ALA A 205 -17.49 15.08 -24.59
C ALA A 205 -16.91 15.22 -26.02
N ALA A 206 -17.08 14.18 -26.84
CA ALA A 206 -16.71 14.26 -28.24
C ALA A 206 -17.36 15.52 -28.78
N GLY A 207 -16.55 16.55 -29.06
CA GLY A 207 -17.03 17.80 -29.56
C GLY A 207 -17.85 17.52 -30.81
N GLY A 208 -19.16 17.80 -30.72
CA GLY A 208 -20.04 17.71 -31.88
C GLY A 208 -19.50 18.63 -32.94
N GLY A 209 -18.80 18.06 -33.92
CA GLY A 209 -18.53 18.76 -35.17
C GLY A 209 -19.86 19.06 -35.83
N LYS A 210 -20.17 20.35 -35.92
CA LYS A 210 -21.15 20.86 -36.86
C LYS A 210 -20.48 21.05 -38.22
#